data_dbbb7eb38844f062040d23c358454344
#
_entry.id   dbbb7eb38844f062040d23c358454344
#
_cell.length_a   1.000
_cell.length_b   1.000
_cell.length_c   1.000
_cell.angle_alpha   90.00
_cell.angle_beta   90.00
_cell.angle_gamma   90.00
#
_symmetry.space_group_name_H-M   'P 1'
#
loop_
_entity.id
_entity.type
_entity.pdbx_description
1 polymer ?
#
loop_
_entity_poly.entity_id
_entity_poly.type
_entity_poly.pdbx_seq_one_letter_code
_entity_poly.pdbx_strand_id
1 'polypeptide(L)'
;MKEGIDLRASGYLLKPVTADAVRVEMENLRHPIEWSDKKRVRIVTFGNFEVFIDDTPVKFERKQSKEIFAYLVDKRGTSATYAELASIIWEDGDYDRVHQKNLQVYIASLVKTLNGVGERDLILKNRQGILVNTTKVDCDYYRFLEGDVRAINSFTGQYMSAYSWAEFTTGYLENQVQKIK
;
A
#
# COMPACT_ATOMS: atom_id res chain seq x y z
N MET A 1 -4.00 29.65 26.99
CA MET A 1 -2.69 29.36 26.37
C MET A 1 -1.93 28.18 27.00
N LYS A 2 -2.14 27.85 28.30
CA LYS A 2 -1.48 26.68 28.95
C LYS A 2 -2.02 25.30 28.52
N GLU A 3 -3.33 25.18 28.32
CA GLU A 3 -3.96 23.89 27.95
C GLU A 3 -3.49 23.29 26.63
N GLY A 4 -3.15 24.11 25.64
CA GLY A 4 -2.68 23.62 24.36
C GLY A 4 -1.28 23.04 24.36
N ILE A 5 -0.44 23.42 25.32
CA ILE A 5 0.93 22.92 25.46
C ILE A 5 0.91 21.50 26.04
N ASP A 6 -0.01 21.24 26.96
CA ASP A 6 -0.17 19.91 27.58
C ASP A 6 -0.74 18.87 26.60
N LEU A 7 -1.46 19.32 25.57
CA LEU A 7 -2.02 18.47 24.50
C LEU A 7 -1.00 18.15 23.37
N ARG A 8 0.25 18.60 23.47
CA ARG A 8 1.29 18.41 22.45
C ARG A 8 0.85 18.83 21.04
N ALA A 9 0.04 19.89 20.94
CA ALA A 9 -0.40 20.42 19.66
C ALA A 9 0.80 20.85 18.80
N SER A 10 0.76 20.54 17.52
CA SER A 10 1.84 20.86 16.56
C SER A 10 1.84 22.32 16.13
N GLY A 11 0.75 23.05 16.36
CA GLY A 11 0.61 24.45 16.00
C GLY A 11 -0.60 25.13 16.64
N TYR A 12 -0.65 26.46 16.59
CA TYR A 12 -1.70 27.30 17.17
C TYR A 12 -2.10 28.40 16.21
N LEU A 13 -3.39 28.55 15.96
CA LEU A 13 -3.93 29.65 15.19
C LEU A 13 -4.77 30.58 16.08
N LEU A 14 -4.43 31.87 16.09
CA LEU A 14 -5.23 32.87 16.77
C LEU A 14 -6.39 33.34 15.87
N LYS A 15 -7.56 33.55 16.45
CA LYS A 15 -8.72 34.12 15.73
C LYS A 15 -8.56 35.65 15.61
N PRO A 16 -8.88 36.24 14.45
CA PRO A 16 -9.47 35.62 13.25
C PRO A 16 -8.46 34.81 12.43
N VAL A 17 -8.85 33.61 11.99
CA VAL A 17 -7.99 32.74 11.20
C VAL A 17 -8.00 33.20 9.74
N THR A 18 -6.82 33.58 9.22
CA THR A 18 -6.62 33.95 7.82
C THR A 18 -5.94 32.82 7.04
N ALA A 19 -6.11 32.80 5.72
CA ALA A 19 -5.47 31.81 4.87
C ALA A 19 -3.92 31.85 4.97
N ASP A 20 -3.35 33.03 5.13
CA ASP A 20 -1.90 33.20 5.28
C ASP A 20 -1.42 32.69 6.64
N ALA A 21 -2.17 32.93 7.73
CA ALA A 21 -1.85 32.38 9.05
C ALA A 21 -1.87 30.86 9.05
N VAL A 22 -2.86 30.24 8.36
CA VAL A 22 -2.91 28.78 8.16
C VAL A 22 -1.69 28.30 7.39
N ARG A 23 -1.30 28.97 6.32
CA ARG A 23 -0.13 28.59 5.49
C ARG A 23 1.17 28.62 6.30
N VAL A 24 1.42 29.71 7.01
CA VAL A 24 2.61 29.85 7.85
C VAL A 24 2.67 28.78 8.94
N GLU A 25 1.53 28.48 9.57
CA GLU A 25 1.47 27.44 10.61
C GLU A 25 1.68 26.05 10.02
N MET A 26 1.19 25.79 8.81
CA MET A 26 1.44 24.53 8.09
C MET A 26 2.91 24.34 7.73
N GLU A 27 3.63 25.41 7.39
CA GLU A 27 5.08 25.37 7.11
C GLU A 27 5.90 25.12 8.39
N ASN A 28 5.41 25.54 9.55
CA ASN A 28 6.06 25.38 10.85
C ASN A 28 5.68 24.10 11.61
N LEU A 29 4.87 23.24 11.03
CA LEU A 29 4.50 21.97 11.68
C LEU A 29 5.74 21.13 11.98
N ARG A 30 5.77 20.46 13.15
CA ARG A 30 6.83 19.49 13.51
C ARG A 30 6.96 18.36 12.48
N HIS A 31 5.87 18.05 11.81
CA HIS A 31 5.79 17.15 10.68
C HIS A 31 5.18 17.92 9.52
N PRO A 32 5.99 18.69 8.78
CA PRO A 32 5.48 19.42 7.64
C PRO A 32 4.79 18.46 6.69
N ILE A 33 3.67 18.92 6.15
CA ILE A 33 3.03 18.18 5.06
C ILE A 33 3.98 18.33 3.88
N GLU A 34 4.90 17.37 3.71
CA GLU A 34 5.61 17.26 2.45
C GLU A 34 4.55 17.03 1.38
N TRP A 35 4.38 18.02 0.53
CA TRP A 35 3.75 17.84 -0.77
C TRP A 35 4.74 17.04 -1.61
N SER A 36 5.03 15.76 -1.18
CA SER A 36 5.82 14.87 -2.01
C SER A 36 5.12 14.77 -3.34
N ASP A 37 5.86 14.80 -4.42
CA ASP A 37 5.36 14.58 -5.78
C ASP A 37 4.36 13.42 -5.71
N LYS A 38 3.06 13.75 -5.85
CA LYS A 38 1.97 12.79 -5.66
C LYS A 38 2.19 11.66 -6.66
N LYS A 39 2.68 10.53 -6.15
CA LYS A 39 2.91 9.37 -7.01
C LYS A 39 1.59 9.02 -7.68
N ARG A 40 1.65 8.79 -8.99
CA ARG A 40 0.46 8.45 -9.78
C ARG A 40 -0.23 7.18 -9.27
N VAL A 41 0.58 6.23 -8.77
CA VAL A 41 0.09 4.93 -8.27
C VAL A 41 -0.16 5.03 -6.78
N ARG A 42 -1.41 5.04 -6.37
CA ARG A 42 -1.82 4.97 -4.97
C ARG A 42 -2.42 3.60 -4.67
N ILE A 43 -1.93 2.95 -3.63
CA ILE A 43 -2.38 1.63 -3.18
C ILE A 43 -2.95 1.76 -1.78
N VAL A 44 -4.16 1.26 -1.59
CA VAL A 44 -4.84 1.13 -0.31
C VAL A 44 -4.83 -0.34 0.08
N THR A 45 -4.30 -0.62 1.26
CA THR A 45 -4.18 -1.97 1.80
C THR A 45 -4.98 -2.13 3.10
N PHE A 46 -5.27 -1.03 3.81
CA PHE A 46 -6.08 -1.06 5.02
C PHE A 46 -7.56 -1.23 4.67
N GLY A 47 -8.14 -2.33 5.15
CA GLY A 47 -9.42 -2.86 4.69
C GLY A 47 -9.25 -3.73 3.45
N ASN A 48 -9.87 -3.38 2.33
CA ASN A 48 -9.73 -4.09 1.06
C ASN A 48 -8.55 -3.56 0.25
N PHE A 49 -7.91 -4.45 -0.51
CA PHE A 49 -6.86 -4.05 -1.45
C PHE A 49 -7.45 -3.29 -2.65
N GLU A 50 -7.04 -2.02 -2.82
CA GLU A 50 -7.46 -1.20 -3.94
C GLU A 50 -6.28 -0.43 -4.55
N VAL A 51 -6.32 -0.25 -5.87
CA VAL A 51 -5.27 0.41 -6.64
C VAL A 51 -5.87 1.56 -7.44
N PHE A 52 -5.22 2.73 -7.38
CA PHE A 52 -5.64 3.93 -8.09
C PHE A 52 -4.48 4.48 -8.90
N ILE A 53 -4.78 4.93 -10.12
CA ILE A 53 -3.88 5.71 -10.97
C ILE A 53 -4.51 7.09 -11.17
N ASP A 54 -3.81 8.14 -10.76
CA ASP A 54 -4.33 9.52 -10.80
C ASP A 54 -5.75 9.61 -10.19
N ASP A 55 -5.94 8.96 -9.02
CA ASP A 55 -7.21 8.83 -8.26
C ASP A 55 -8.32 8.03 -8.98
N THR A 56 -8.05 7.45 -10.14
CA THR A 56 -8.98 6.56 -10.83
C THR A 56 -8.75 5.10 -10.43
N PRO A 57 -9.78 4.36 -9.98
CA PRO A 57 -9.60 2.97 -9.58
C PRO A 57 -9.25 2.07 -10.76
N VAL A 58 -8.25 1.22 -10.59
CA VAL A 58 -7.82 0.24 -11.59
C VAL A 58 -8.73 -0.98 -11.56
N LYS A 59 -9.32 -1.32 -12.70
CA LYS A 59 -10.14 -2.53 -12.87
C LYS A 59 -9.28 -3.68 -13.37
N PHE A 60 -9.20 -4.74 -12.58
CA PHE A 60 -8.51 -5.97 -12.94
C PHE A 60 -9.50 -6.92 -13.64
N GLU A 61 -9.12 -7.45 -14.80
CA GLU A 61 -9.95 -8.42 -15.56
C GLU A 61 -10.12 -9.74 -14.79
N ARG A 62 -9.13 -10.09 -13.93
CA ARG A 62 -9.09 -11.36 -13.17
C ARG A 62 -8.81 -11.11 -11.70
N LYS A 63 -9.57 -11.75 -10.82
CA LYS A 63 -9.38 -11.68 -9.36
C LYS A 63 -7.98 -12.15 -8.97
N GLN A 64 -7.50 -13.24 -9.57
CA GLN A 64 -6.17 -13.80 -9.30
C GLN A 64 -5.04 -12.83 -9.68
N SER A 65 -5.21 -12.05 -10.74
CA SER A 65 -4.25 -11.01 -11.10
C SER A 65 -4.19 -9.89 -10.04
N LYS A 66 -5.34 -9.47 -9.49
CA LYS A 66 -5.42 -8.51 -8.40
C LYS A 66 -4.77 -9.07 -7.13
N GLU A 67 -5.02 -10.33 -6.81
CA GLU A 67 -4.46 -11.03 -5.65
C GLU A 67 -2.94 -11.19 -5.74
N ILE A 68 -2.41 -11.59 -6.90
CA ILE A 68 -0.96 -11.63 -7.15
C ILE A 68 -0.36 -10.24 -6.90
N PHE A 69 -1.00 -9.17 -7.38
CA PHE A 69 -0.49 -7.83 -7.15
C PHE A 69 -0.52 -7.45 -5.66
N ALA A 70 -1.60 -7.76 -4.95
CA ALA A 70 -1.70 -7.55 -3.51
C ALA A 70 -0.56 -8.26 -2.74
N TYR A 71 -0.28 -9.50 -3.08
CA TYR A 71 0.82 -10.26 -2.48
C TYR A 71 2.19 -9.65 -2.78
N LEU A 72 2.44 -9.19 -4.01
CA LEU A 72 3.68 -8.50 -4.35
C LEU A 72 3.85 -7.18 -3.58
N VAL A 73 2.75 -6.48 -3.31
CA VAL A 73 2.75 -5.27 -2.46
C VAL A 73 3.08 -5.64 -1.02
N ASP A 74 2.49 -6.70 -0.48
CA ASP A 74 2.81 -7.22 0.87
C ASP A 74 4.30 -7.59 1.00
N LYS A 75 4.92 -8.14 -0.05
CA LYS A 75 6.35 -8.46 -0.13
C LYS A 75 7.29 -7.25 -0.17
N ARG A 76 6.78 -6.03 -0.30
CA ARG A 76 7.53 -4.76 -0.19
C ARG A 76 8.80 -4.70 -1.05
N GLY A 77 8.67 -5.07 -2.33
CA GLY A 77 9.79 -5.09 -3.28
C GLY A 77 10.72 -6.31 -3.17
N THR A 78 10.45 -7.24 -2.26
CA THR A 78 11.08 -8.57 -2.28
C THR A 78 10.46 -9.41 -3.39
N SER A 79 11.30 -10.14 -4.14
CA SER A 79 10.82 -10.99 -5.23
C SER A 79 9.97 -12.15 -4.71
N ALA A 80 8.87 -12.41 -5.39
CA ALA A 80 8.08 -13.63 -5.21
C ALA A 80 8.40 -14.62 -6.32
N THR A 81 8.67 -15.86 -5.94
CA THR A 81 8.86 -16.96 -6.91
C THR A 81 7.53 -17.39 -7.49
N TYR A 82 7.56 -18.06 -8.65
CA TYR A 82 6.35 -18.63 -9.23
C TYR A 82 5.67 -19.67 -8.31
N ALA A 83 6.48 -20.43 -7.55
CA ALA A 83 5.96 -21.39 -6.59
C ALA A 83 5.22 -20.70 -5.42
N GLU A 84 5.78 -19.62 -4.86
CA GLU A 84 5.08 -18.81 -3.85
C GLU A 84 3.78 -18.23 -4.38
N LEU A 85 3.78 -17.67 -5.60
CA LEU A 85 2.56 -17.13 -6.20
C LEU A 85 1.51 -18.21 -6.48
N ALA A 86 1.95 -19.42 -6.80
CA ALA A 86 1.03 -20.53 -6.96
C ALA A 86 0.38 -20.93 -5.62
N SER A 87 1.17 -21.00 -4.54
CA SER A 87 0.66 -21.40 -3.22
C SER A 87 -0.37 -20.43 -2.62
N ILE A 88 -0.34 -19.16 -2.97
CA ILE A 88 -1.37 -18.20 -2.53
C ILE A 88 -2.67 -18.27 -3.35
N ILE A 89 -2.60 -18.72 -4.60
CA ILE A 89 -3.77 -18.84 -5.49
C ILE A 89 -4.46 -20.19 -5.34
N TRP A 90 -3.69 -21.24 -5.05
CA TRP A 90 -4.18 -22.63 -4.89
C TRP A 90 -3.72 -23.18 -3.55
N GLU A 91 -4.60 -23.16 -2.57
CA GLU A 91 -4.31 -23.63 -1.20
C GLU A 91 -4.04 -25.14 -1.14
N ASP A 92 -4.57 -25.93 -2.10
CA ASP A 92 -4.50 -27.39 -2.14
C ASP A 92 -3.20 -27.98 -2.72
N GLY A 93 -2.22 -27.18 -3.03
CA GLY A 93 -0.80 -27.58 -3.13
C GLY A 93 -0.33 -28.29 -4.40
N ASP A 94 -1.17 -28.72 -5.32
CA ASP A 94 -0.73 -29.38 -6.56
C ASP A 94 -0.40 -28.39 -7.67
N TYR A 95 0.88 -27.94 -7.69
CA TYR A 95 1.40 -27.09 -8.75
C TYR A 95 1.76 -27.89 -10.00
N ASP A 96 0.74 -28.30 -10.75
CA ASP A 96 0.86 -29.05 -11.99
C ASP A 96 1.11 -28.12 -13.21
N ARG A 97 1.22 -28.73 -14.41
CA ARG A 97 1.42 -27.96 -15.66
C ARG A 97 0.23 -27.04 -16.00
N VAL A 98 -0.97 -27.36 -15.56
CA VAL A 98 -2.17 -26.54 -15.81
C VAL A 98 -2.11 -25.28 -14.93
N HIS A 99 -1.79 -25.45 -13.64
CA HIS A 99 -1.59 -24.34 -12.71
C HIS A 99 -0.45 -23.42 -13.16
N GLN A 100 0.67 -23.98 -13.67
CA GLN A 100 1.77 -23.19 -14.22
C GLN A 100 1.32 -22.30 -15.39
N LYS A 101 0.55 -22.84 -16.35
CA LYS A 101 0.01 -22.07 -17.46
C LYS A 101 -0.99 -21.00 -16.99
N ASN A 102 -1.87 -21.34 -16.08
CA ASN A 102 -2.84 -20.41 -15.52
C ASN A 102 -2.14 -19.26 -14.77
N LEU A 103 -1.12 -19.55 -13.96
CA LEU A 103 -0.33 -18.52 -13.28
C LEU A 103 0.33 -17.56 -14.26
N GLN A 104 0.91 -18.06 -15.36
CA GLN A 104 1.47 -17.21 -16.40
C GLN A 104 0.41 -16.31 -17.04
N VAL A 105 -0.80 -16.81 -17.25
CA VAL A 105 -1.94 -16.02 -17.77
C VAL A 105 -2.33 -14.93 -16.77
N TYR A 106 -2.37 -15.23 -15.47
CA TYR A 106 -2.71 -14.23 -14.44
C TYR A 106 -1.67 -13.14 -14.34
N ILE A 107 -0.38 -13.51 -14.37
CA ILE A 107 0.74 -12.55 -14.38
C ILE A 107 0.72 -11.69 -15.65
N ALA A 108 0.49 -12.30 -16.81
CA ALA A 108 0.39 -11.56 -18.07
C ALA A 108 -0.81 -10.59 -18.07
N SER A 109 -1.97 -11.00 -17.52
CA SER A 109 -3.14 -10.15 -17.34
C SER A 109 -2.85 -8.99 -16.38
N LEU A 110 -2.14 -9.23 -15.28
CA LEU A 110 -1.68 -8.17 -14.35
C LEU A 110 -0.84 -7.13 -15.09
N VAL A 111 0.22 -7.57 -15.76
CA VAL A 111 1.15 -6.70 -16.49
C VAL A 111 0.41 -5.93 -17.61
N LYS A 112 -0.49 -6.60 -18.36
CA LYS A 112 -1.33 -5.96 -19.38
C LYS A 112 -2.20 -4.85 -18.77
N THR A 113 -2.86 -5.12 -17.64
CA THR A 113 -3.70 -4.14 -16.95
C THR A 113 -2.90 -2.90 -16.55
N LEU A 114 -1.75 -3.09 -15.90
CA LEU A 114 -0.90 -1.99 -15.46
C LEU A 114 -0.29 -1.20 -16.63
N ASN A 115 0.15 -1.89 -17.68
CA ASN A 115 0.62 -1.24 -18.92
C ASN A 115 -0.49 -0.41 -19.58
N GLY A 116 -1.73 -0.90 -19.57
CA GLY A 116 -2.89 -0.23 -20.12
C GLY A 116 -3.23 1.11 -19.44
N VAL A 117 -2.85 1.26 -18.17
CA VAL A 117 -2.99 2.52 -17.40
C VAL A 117 -1.69 3.34 -17.35
N GLY A 118 -0.69 2.96 -18.16
CA GLY A 118 0.57 3.69 -18.34
C GLY A 118 1.70 3.34 -17.37
N GLU A 119 1.52 2.32 -16.50
CA GLU A 119 2.49 1.93 -15.48
C GLU A 119 3.31 0.69 -15.87
N ARG A 120 4.19 0.85 -16.88
CA ARG A 120 4.93 -0.27 -17.49
C ARG A 120 5.97 -0.92 -16.58
N ASP A 121 6.59 -0.14 -15.67
CA ASP A 121 7.68 -0.64 -14.81
C ASP A 121 7.24 -0.84 -13.36
N LEU A 122 5.93 -0.98 -13.13
CA LEU A 122 5.42 -1.20 -11.79
C LEU A 122 5.69 -2.63 -11.30
N ILE A 123 5.63 -3.60 -12.22
CA ILE A 123 6.06 -4.98 -11.99
C ILE A 123 7.40 -5.22 -12.67
N LEU A 124 8.38 -5.58 -11.87
CA LEU A 124 9.72 -5.91 -12.33
C LEU A 124 9.94 -7.42 -12.27
N LYS A 125 10.81 -7.91 -13.14
CA LYS A 125 11.21 -9.33 -13.18
C LYS A 125 12.72 -9.43 -13.01
N ASN A 126 13.15 -10.34 -12.15
CA ASN A 126 14.55 -10.69 -11.97
C ASN A 126 14.75 -12.22 -12.02
N ARG A 127 15.96 -12.70 -11.69
CA ARG A 127 16.28 -14.15 -11.70
C ARG A 127 15.52 -14.94 -10.64
N GLN A 128 15.07 -14.31 -9.58
CA GLN A 128 14.39 -14.95 -8.43
C GLN A 128 12.87 -15.00 -8.62
N GLY A 129 12.31 -14.13 -9.46
CA GLY A 129 10.85 -14.05 -9.67
C GLY A 129 10.40 -12.68 -10.12
N ILE A 130 9.24 -12.26 -9.62
CA ILE A 130 8.66 -10.95 -9.89
C ILE A 130 8.49 -10.15 -8.60
N LEU A 131 8.51 -8.83 -8.71
CA LEU A 131 8.39 -7.91 -7.57
C LEU A 131 7.69 -6.62 -7.98
N VAL A 132 7.16 -5.91 -7.00
CA VAL A 132 6.65 -4.55 -7.21
C VAL A 132 7.77 -3.52 -7.09
N ASN A 133 7.76 -2.52 -7.96
CA ASN A 133 8.63 -1.34 -7.86
C ASN A 133 8.06 -0.38 -6.80
N THR A 134 8.55 -0.48 -5.58
CA THR A 134 8.09 0.32 -4.43
C THR A 134 8.34 1.82 -4.59
N THR A 135 9.31 2.22 -5.42
CA THR A 135 9.61 3.64 -5.63
C THR A 135 8.50 4.38 -6.38
N LYS A 136 7.68 3.64 -7.15
CA LYS A 136 6.58 4.19 -7.94
C LYS A 136 5.24 4.24 -7.20
N VAL A 137 5.12 3.60 -6.04
CA VAL A 137 3.84 3.47 -5.34
C VAL A 137 3.79 4.34 -4.10
N ASP A 138 2.66 4.97 -3.87
CA ASP A 138 2.25 5.53 -2.60
C ASP A 138 1.30 4.51 -1.94
N CYS A 139 1.73 3.90 -0.84
CA CYS A 139 1.02 2.81 -0.18
C CYS A 139 0.86 3.11 1.32
N ASP A 140 -0.35 3.01 1.85
CA ASP A 140 -0.65 3.22 3.26
C ASP A 140 0.14 2.27 4.17
N TYR A 141 0.30 1.00 3.79
CA TYR A 141 1.12 0.03 4.50
C TYR A 141 2.60 0.45 4.58
N TYR A 142 3.16 0.95 3.48
CA TYR A 142 4.57 1.38 3.46
C TYR A 142 4.77 2.60 4.35
N ARG A 143 3.87 3.59 4.23
CA ARG A 143 3.88 4.77 5.11
C ARG A 143 3.71 4.42 6.58
N PHE A 144 2.86 3.43 6.89
CA PHE A 144 2.72 2.92 8.25
C PHE A 144 4.06 2.42 8.80
N LEU A 145 4.80 1.61 8.01
CA LEU A 145 6.10 1.07 8.42
C LEU A 145 7.19 2.14 8.56
N GLU A 146 7.06 3.24 7.80
CA GLU A 146 7.93 4.42 7.89
C GLU A 146 7.58 5.32 9.09
N GLY A 147 6.52 5.01 9.83
CA GLY A 147 6.09 5.76 11.02
C GLY A 147 5.21 6.96 10.71
N ASP A 148 4.61 7.05 9.50
CA ASP A 148 3.64 8.10 9.17
C ASP A 148 2.43 8.02 10.10
N VAL A 149 2.24 9.07 10.91
CA VAL A 149 1.18 9.15 11.93
C VAL A 149 -0.22 9.05 11.30
N ARG A 150 -0.41 9.56 10.07
CA ARG A 150 -1.70 9.48 9.37
C ARG A 150 -2.00 8.04 8.95
N ALA A 151 -0.99 7.34 8.40
CA ALA A 151 -1.13 5.95 8.04
C ALA A 151 -1.38 5.08 9.29
N ILE A 152 -0.66 5.32 10.39
CA ILE A 152 -0.88 4.62 11.67
C ILE A 152 -2.30 4.85 12.19
N ASN A 153 -2.80 6.08 12.16
CA ASN A 153 -4.15 6.42 12.61
C ASN A 153 -5.26 5.91 11.68
N SER A 154 -4.95 5.66 10.42
CA SER A 154 -5.91 5.12 9.45
C SER A 154 -6.08 3.61 9.55
N PHE A 155 -5.15 2.91 10.21
CA PHE A 155 -5.25 1.46 10.41
C PHE A 155 -6.31 1.13 11.48
N THR A 156 -7.36 0.43 11.06
CA THR A 156 -8.53 0.05 11.90
C THR A 156 -8.55 -1.44 12.25
N GLY A 157 -7.40 -2.14 12.17
CA GLY A 157 -7.32 -3.58 12.45
C GLY A 157 -7.64 -4.46 11.24
N GLN A 158 -7.76 -3.89 10.05
CA GLN A 158 -8.00 -4.64 8.82
C GLN A 158 -6.92 -4.36 7.78
N TYR A 159 -6.36 -5.41 7.22
CA TYR A 159 -5.36 -5.36 6.16
C TYR A 159 -5.69 -6.39 5.10
N MET A 160 -5.93 -5.94 3.85
CA MET A 160 -6.23 -6.80 2.69
C MET A 160 -7.21 -7.95 3.03
N SER A 161 -8.30 -7.62 3.72
CA SER A 161 -9.20 -8.56 4.41
C SER A 161 -9.88 -9.61 3.50
N ALA A 162 -9.76 -9.45 2.18
CA ALA A 162 -10.24 -10.44 1.20
C ALA A 162 -9.30 -11.64 1.03
N TYR A 163 -8.08 -11.62 1.62
CA TYR A 163 -7.04 -12.62 1.40
C TYR A 163 -6.61 -13.26 2.72
N SER A 164 -6.73 -14.59 2.83
CA SER A 164 -6.39 -15.37 4.03
C SER A 164 -4.92 -15.24 4.42
N TRP A 165 -4.01 -15.21 3.45
CA TRP A 165 -2.57 -15.05 3.69
C TRP A 165 -2.19 -13.70 4.33
N ALA A 166 -3.05 -12.68 4.24
CA ALA A 166 -2.80 -11.36 4.81
C ALA A 166 -2.97 -11.29 6.35
N GLU A 167 -3.52 -12.33 6.98
CA GLU A 167 -3.74 -12.39 8.44
C GLU A 167 -2.44 -12.24 9.23
N PHE A 168 -1.33 -12.78 8.75
CA PHE A 168 -0.03 -12.63 9.40
C PHE A 168 0.42 -11.17 9.46
N THR A 169 0.26 -10.44 8.35
CA THR A 169 0.59 -9.01 8.30
C THR A 169 -0.39 -8.20 9.14
N THR A 170 -1.67 -8.56 9.20
CA THR A 170 -2.67 -7.94 10.08
C THR A 170 -2.22 -8.01 11.54
N GLY A 171 -1.89 -9.21 12.04
CA GLY A 171 -1.42 -9.41 13.40
C GLY A 171 -0.11 -8.66 13.71
N TYR A 172 0.80 -8.57 12.74
CA TYR A 172 2.00 -7.76 12.88
C TYR A 172 1.68 -6.27 13.05
N LEU A 173 0.80 -5.70 12.22
CA LEU A 173 0.39 -4.29 12.27
C LEU A 173 -0.31 -3.95 13.59
N GLU A 174 -1.21 -4.81 14.07
CA GLU A 174 -1.88 -4.66 15.37
C GLU A 174 -0.86 -4.57 16.52
N ASN A 175 0.12 -5.47 16.53
CA ASN A 175 1.20 -5.45 17.51
C ASN A 175 2.03 -4.16 17.46
N GLN A 176 2.27 -3.60 16.26
CA GLN A 176 2.99 -2.33 16.13
C GLN A 176 2.18 -1.16 16.70
N VAL A 177 0.88 -1.09 16.43
CA VAL A 177 0.00 -0.03 16.99
C VAL A 177 -0.03 -0.09 18.51
N GLN A 178 -0.05 -1.28 19.11
CA GLN A 178 -0.02 -1.44 20.59
C GLN A 178 1.27 -0.94 21.23
N LYS A 179 2.40 -1.01 20.50
CA LYS A 179 3.71 -0.53 21.01
C LYS A 179 3.86 0.99 20.89
N ILE A 180 3.09 1.63 20.02
CA ILE A 180 3.15 3.07 19.76
C ILE A 180 2.21 3.84 20.70
N LYS A 181 1.16 3.19 21.20
CA LYS A 181 0.23 3.74 22.20
C LYS A 181 0.79 3.60 23.61
#